data_2af6d4b221fdfcf48065bfb2168c4662
#
_entry.id   2af6d4b221fdfcf48065bfb2168c4662
#
_cell.length_a   1.000
_cell.length_b   1.000
_cell.length_c   1.000
_cell.angle_alpha   90.00
_cell.angle_beta   90.00
_cell.angle_gamma   90.00
#
_symmetry.space_group_name_H-M   'P 1'
#
loop_
_entity.id
_entity.type
_entity.pdbx_description
1 polymer ?
#
loop_
_entity_poly.entity_id
_entity_poly.type
_entity_poly.pdbx_seq_one_letter_code
_entity_poly.pdbx_strand_id
1 'polypeptide(L)'
;GRGKITLRGRATIEETKNGRTQIIITEIPYMVNKARLIENMADLVKEKRIEGISNIDDHSDRNGMHIVIDVKRDASPQIVLNHLFNFTQMQTTFGVIMLAIVKGEPKLLNLRQILEEYIQFQMEVITRRTQFDLKKAQERAHLLEGLLVAQDNIDEVIKIIRSSYDNAKENLMSRFCLLYTSPS
;
A
#
# COMPACT_ATOMS: atom_id res chain seq x y z
N GLY A 1 -7.62 16.24 7.59
CA GLY A 1 -6.43 15.44 7.74
C GLY A 1 -6.01 15.12 9.18
N ARG A 2 -6.73 15.61 10.21
CA ARG A 2 -6.52 15.22 11.62
C ARG A 2 -7.80 14.67 12.22
N GLY A 3 -7.69 13.63 13.03
CA GLY A 3 -8.83 13.02 13.69
C GLY A 3 -8.42 12.00 14.74
N LYS A 4 -9.41 11.48 15.47
CA LYS A 4 -9.23 10.36 16.41
C LYS A 4 -10.11 9.20 15.96
N ILE A 5 -9.54 8.00 15.93
CA ILE A 5 -10.25 6.77 15.63
C ILE A 5 -10.15 5.87 16.85
N THR A 6 -11.28 5.37 17.34
CA THR A 6 -11.30 4.37 18.39
C THR A 6 -11.18 2.98 17.77
N LEU A 7 -10.15 2.25 18.15
CA LEU A 7 -9.89 0.87 17.76
C LEU A 7 -10.28 -0.05 18.91
N ARG A 8 -11.03 -1.10 18.62
CA ARG A 8 -11.39 -2.17 19.58
C ARG A 8 -10.88 -3.50 19.08
N GLY A 9 -10.44 -4.33 19.99
CA GLY A 9 -10.22 -5.75 19.74
C GLY A 9 -11.55 -6.45 19.42
N ARG A 10 -11.46 -7.53 18.65
CA ARG A 10 -12.60 -8.36 18.34
C ARG A 10 -12.77 -9.42 19.41
N ALA A 11 -13.92 -9.43 20.06
CA ALA A 11 -14.27 -10.39 21.09
C ALA A 11 -15.69 -10.93 20.86
N THR A 12 -15.87 -12.22 21.10
CA THR A 12 -17.15 -12.91 21.06
C THR A 12 -17.46 -13.51 22.43
N ILE A 13 -18.73 -13.60 22.77
CA ILE A 13 -19.19 -14.26 24.00
C ILE A 13 -19.78 -15.60 23.58
N GLU A 14 -19.25 -16.68 24.14
CA GLU A 14 -19.66 -18.06 23.81
C GLU A 14 -20.03 -18.82 25.08
N GLU A 15 -21.03 -19.68 24.96
CA GLU A 15 -21.39 -20.61 26.03
C GLU A 15 -20.73 -21.97 25.79
N THR A 16 -20.01 -22.44 26.79
CA THR A 16 -19.39 -23.77 26.75
C THR A 16 -20.45 -24.86 27.02
N LYS A 17 -20.22 -26.05 26.50
CA LYS A 17 -21.10 -27.24 26.73
C LYS A 17 -21.46 -27.51 28.20
N ASN A 18 -20.67 -26.99 29.13
CA ASN A 18 -20.86 -27.11 30.58
C ASN A 18 -21.66 -25.93 31.20
N GLY A 19 -22.30 -25.10 30.37
CA GLY A 19 -23.06 -23.91 30.81
C GLY A 19 -22.23 -22.82 31.45
N ARG A 20 -20.91 -22.76 31.14
CA ARG A 20 -20.04 -21.65 31.51
C ARG A 20 -19.93 -20.70 30.34
N THR A 21 -19.92 -19.42 30.61
CA THR A 21 -19.73 -18.39 29.58
C THR A 21 -18.25 -17.99 29.50
N GLN A 22 -17.76 -17.88 28.28
CA GLN A 22 -16.40 -17.45 27.95
C GLN A 22 -16.44 -16.24 27.03
N ILE A 23 -15.46 -15.35 27.19
CA ILE A 23 -15.17 -14.26 26.24
C ILE A 23 -13.93 -14.69 25.48
N ILE A 24 -14.07 -14.83 24.16
CA ILE A 24 -13.00 -15.22 23.26
C ILE A 24 -12.53 -14.00 22.48
N ILE A 25 -11.23 -13.65 22.61
CA ILE A 25 -10.61 -12.54 21.89
C ILE A 25 -9.80 -13.09 20.74
N THR A 26 -10.19 -12.72 19.52
CA THR A 26 -9.54 -13.16 18.27
C THR A 26 -8.66 -12.09 17.64
N GLU A 27 -8.88 -10.83 17.96
CA GLU A 27 -8.07 -9.72 17.46
C GLU A 27 -7.88 -8.65 18.55
N ILE A 28 -6.69 -8.06 18.61
CA ILE A 28 -6.38 -6.93 19.47
C ILE A 28 -6.05 -5.69 18.64
N PRO A 29 -6.18 -4.47 19.20
CA PRO A 29 -5.86 -3.26 18.46
C PRO A 29 -4.40 -3.23 18.00
N TYR A 30 -4.17 -2.57 16.87
CA TYR A 30 -2.84 -2.39 16.30
C TYR A 30 -1.86 -1.77 17.32
N MET A 31 -0.60 -2.21 17.32
CA MET A 31 0.47 -1.81 18.25
C MET A 31 0.27 -2.24 19.72
N VAL A 32 -0.74 -3.04 20.05
CA VAL A 32 -0.91 -3.61 21.38
C VAL A 32 -0.12 -4.91 21.51
N ASN A 33 0.69 -5.03 22.57
CA ASN A 33 1.39 -6.26 22.88
C ASN A 33 0.46 -7.23 23.61
N LYS A 34 0.27 -8.45 23.08
CA LYS A 34 -0.63 -9.47 23.60
C LYS A 34 -0.27 -9.89 25.03
N ALA A 35 0.99 -10.23 25.30
CA ALA A 35 1.43 -10.70 26.60
C ALA A 35 1.20 -9.63 27.70
N ARG A 36 1.59 -8.39 27.41
CA ARG A 36 1.37 -7.26 28.31
C ARG A 36 -0.11 -6.96 28.54
N LEU A 37 -0.96 -7.16 27.51
CA LEU A 37 -2.41 -7.01 27.65
C LEU A 37 -2.98 -8.03 28.61
N ILE A 38 -2.58 -9.31 28.50
CA ILE A 38 -3.01 -10.41 29.38
C ILE A 38 -2.54 -10.17 30.81
N GLU A 39 -1.28 -9.79 31.01
CA GLU A 39 -0.74 -9.42 32.33
C GLU A 39 -1.55 -8.28 32.98
N ASN A 40 -1.82 -7.21 32.23
CA ASN A 40 -2.62 -6.09 32.70
C ASN A 40 -4.05 -6.52 33.09
N MET A 41 -4.68 -7.38 32.29
CA MET A 41 -5.99 -7.95 32.63
C MET A 41 -5.95 -8.74 33.95
N ALA A 42 -4.92 -9.59 34.14
CA ALA A 42 -4.75 -10.37 35.35
C ALA A 42 -4.51 -9.48 36.57
N ASP A 43 -3.74 -8.41 36.45
CA ASP A 43 -3.49 -7.47 37.53
C ASP A 43 -4.77 -6.71 37.92
N LEU A 44 -5.56 -6.25 36.94
CA LEU A 44 -6.85 -5.59 37.21
C LEU A 44 -7.86 -6.52 37.91
N VAL A 45 -7.80 -7.82 37.65
CA VAL A 45 -8.62 -8.82 38.34
C VAL A 45 -8.12 -9.01 39.80
N LYS A 46 -6.79 -9.08 40.02
CA LYS A 46 -6.19 -9.14 41.36
C LYS A 46 -6.50 -7.91 42.21
N GLU A 47 -6.46 -6.72 41.57
CA GLU A 47 -6.81 -5.44 42.20
C GLU A 47 -8.31 -5.26 42.41
N LYS A 48 -9.16 -6.22 42.01
CA LYS A 48 -10.62 -6.16 42.08
C LYS A 48 -11.24 -4.98 41.32
N ARG A 49 -10.54 -4.46 40.31
CA ARG A 49 -11.06 -3.42 39.42
C ARG A 49 -11.95 -3.99 38.31
N ILE A 50 -11.69 -5.22 37.92
CA ILE A 50 -12.56 -6.02 37.05
C ILE A 50 -12.97 -7.26 37.83
N GLU A 51 -14.24 -7.36 38.15
CA GLU A 51 -14.82 -8.52 38.80
C GLU A 51 -15.49 -9.43 37.77
N GLY A 52 -15.77 -10.68 38.17
CA GLY A 52 -16.50 -11.63 37.31
C GLY A 52 -15.63 -12.48 36.38
N ILE A 53 -14.31 -12.32 36.41
CA ILE A 53 -13.37 -13.20 35.69
C ILE A 53 -12.89 -14.30 36.65
N SER A 54 -12.89 -15.56 36.19
CA SER A 54 -12.35 -16.69 36.94
C SER A 54 -10.99 -17.14 36.44
N ASN A 55 -10.73 -17.09 35.15
CA ASN A 55 -9.46 -17.47 34.55
C ASN A 55 -9.21 -16.71 33.23
N ILE A 56 -7.94 -16.59 32.83
CA ILE A 56 -7.50 -15.99 31.57
C ILE A 56 -6.41 -16.89 30.98
N ASP A 57 -6.68 -17.51 29.83
CA ASP A 57 -5.76 -18.40 29.14
C ASP A 57 -5.45 -17.92 27.72
N ASP A 58 -4.20 -18.08 27.31
CA ASP A 58 -3.77 -17.81 25.94
C ASP A 58 -3.63 -19.11 25.16
N HIS A 59 -4.59 -19.40 24.32
CA HIS A 59 -4.63 -20.54 23.41
C HIS A 59 -4.22 -20.20 21.97
N SER A 60 -3.55 -19.04 21.77
CA SER A 60 -3.12 -18.62 20.44
C SER A 60 -2.12 -19.61 19.84
N ASP A 61 -2.33 -19.97 18.59
CA ASP A 61 -1.52 -20.90 17.83
C ASP A 61 -1.18 -20.37 16.41
N ARG A 62 -0.66 -21.22 15.54
CA ARG A 62 -0.38 -20.89 14.13
C ARG A 62 -1.61 -20.49 13.31
N ASN A 63 -2.83 -20.82 13.76
CA ASN A 63 -4.06 -20.50 13.08
C ASN A 63 -4.59 -19.11 13.47
N GLY A 64 -4.05 -18.50 14.53
CA GLY A 64 -4.41 -17.15 14.92
C GLY A 64 -4.39 -16.91 16.42
N MET A 65 -4.84 -15.73 16.77
CA MET A 65 -4.97 -15.29 18.16
C MET A 65 -6.24 -15.89 18.78
N HIS A 66 -6.08 -16.47 19.97
CA HIS A 66 -7.19 -17.06 20.71
C HIS A 66 -6.96 -16.92 22.21
N ILE A 67 -7.43 -15.82 22.80
CA ILE A 67 -7.37 -15.58 24.25
C ILE A 67 -8.76 -15.91 24.80
N VAL A 68 -8.81 -16.77 25.79
CA VAL A 68 -10.04 -17.23 26.44
C VAL A 68 -10.12 -16.66 27.84
N ILE A 69 -11.22 -15.99 28.14
CA ILE A 69 -11.51 -15.44 29.46
C ILE A 69 -12.75 -16.12 30.01
N ASP A 70 -12.58 -16.92 31.06
CA ASP A 70 -13.68 -17.57 31.75
C ASP A 70 -14.43 -16.60 32.66
N VAL A 71 -15.74 -16.49 32.45
CA VAL A 71 -16.60 -15.62 33.28
C VAL A 71 -17.23 -16.45 34.41
N LYS A 72 -17.30 -15.86 35.62
CA LYS A 72 -18.00 -16.47 36.76
C LYS A 72 -19.49 -16.56 36.49
N ARG A 73 -20.17 -17.57 37.07
CA ARG A 73 -21.60 -17.82 36.85
C ARG A 73 -22.53 -16.70 37.32
N ASP A 74 -22.11 -15.95 38.31
CA ASP A 74 -22.83 -14.82 38.91
C ASP A 74 -22.55 -13.46 38.21
N ALA A 75 -21.68 -13.46 37.20
CA ALA A 75 -21.29 -12.24 36.50
C ALA A 75 -21.92 -12.17 35.10
N SER A 76 -22.28 -10.96 34.67
CA SER A 76 -22.71 -10.69 33.30
C SER A 76 -21.52 -10.58 32.35
N PRO A 77 -21.40 -11.44 31.32
CA PRO A 77 -20.29 -11.41 30.37
C PRO A 77 -20.18 -10.08 29.62
N GLN A 78 -21.31 -9.44 29.36
CA GLN A 78 -21.37 -8.15 28.67
C GLN A 78 -20.77 -7.01 29.52
N ILE A 79 -21.02 -7.04 30.84
CA ILE A 79 -20.45 -6.06 31.77
C ILE A 79 -18.92 -6.26 31.86
N VAL A 80 -18.48 -7.52 31.99
CA VAL A 80 -17.05 -7.87 32.01
C VAL A 80 -16.36 -7.38 30.72
N LEU A 81 -16.94 -7.67 29.55
CA LEU A 81 -16.40 -7.21 28.27
C LEU A 81 -16.32 -5.68 28.19
N ASN A 82 -17.33 -4.96 28.67
CA ASN A 82 -17.32 -3.51 28.71
C ASN A 82 -16.22 -2.97 29.65
N HIS A 83 -15.98 -3.63 30.79
CA HIS A 83 -14.89 -3.27 31.68
C HIS A 83 -13.52 -3.52 31.04
N LEU A 84 -13.36 -4.63 30.30
CA LEU A 84 -12.14 -4.90 29.52
C LEU A 84 -11.87 -3.81 28.50
N PHE A 85 -12.87 -3.32 27.78
CA PHE A 85 -12.71 -2.19 26.85
C PHE A 85 -12.35 -0.88 27.55
N ASN A 86 -12.90 -0.63 28.73
CA ASN A 86 -12.70 0.63 29.44
C ASN A 86 -11.38 0.72 30.22
N PHE A 87 -10.92 -0.40 30.78
CA PHE A 87 -9.77 -0.42 31.69
C PHE A 87 -8.50 -1.01 31.08
N THR A 88 -8.58 -1.63 29.88
CA THR A 88 -7.43 -2.23 29.23
C THR A 88 -7.20 -1.69 27.82
N GLN A 89 -6.08 -2.09 27.20
CA GLN A 89 -5.77 -1.76 25.83
C GLN A 89 -6.60 -2.55 24.79
N MET A 90 -7.64 -3.29 25.22
CA MET A 90 -8.64 -3.84 24.31
C MET A 90 -9.37 -2.75 23.50
N GLN A 91 -9.40 -1.54 24.02
CA GLN A 91 -9.81 -0.35 23.29
C GLN A 91 -8.71 0.70 23.39
N THR A 92 -8.28 1.22 22.26
CA THR A 92 -7.31 2.28 22.18
C THR A 92 -7.77 3.39 21.23
N THR A 93 -7.18 4.57 21.38
CA THR A 93 -7.45 5.70 20.49
C THR A 93 -6.24 5.92 19.60
N PHE A 94 -6.46 5.91 18.29
CA PHE A 94 -5.45 6.23 17.29
C PHE A 94 -5.63 7.67 16.80
N GLY A 95 -4.59 8.48 16.97
CA GLY A 95 -4.54 9.85 16.45
C GLY A 95 -4.15 9.84 14.97
N VAL A 96 -5.08 10.16 14.08
CA VAL A 96 -4.82 10.22 12.64
C VAL A 96 -4.23 11.58 12.28
N ILE A 97 -3.09 11.57 11.59
CA ILE A 97 -2.49 12.74 10.94
C ILE A 97 -2.15 12.33 9.50
N MET A 98 -2.97 12.77 8.54
CA MET A 98 -2.80 12.41 7.13
C MET A 98 -1.89 13.44 6.45
N LEU A 99 -0.58 13.25 6.61
CA LEU A 99 0.46 14.06 5.97
C LEU A 99 0.92 13.35 4.69
N ALA A 100 0.91 14.05 3.57
CA ALA A 100 1.40 13.56 2.29
C ALA A 100 2.27 14.62 1.61
N ILE A 101 3.20 14.17 0.75
CA ILE A 101 4.00 15.07 -0.09
C ILE A 101 3.28 15.22 -1.43
N VAL A 102 2.89 16.46 -1.74
CA VAL A 102 2.22 16.82 -3.01
C VAL A 102 3.08 17.84 -3.73
N LYS A 103 3.54 17.50 -4.94
CA LYS A 103 4.41 18.34 -5.77
C LYS A 103 5.67 18.82 -5.04
N GLY A 104 6.23 17.97 -4.17
CA GLY A 104 7.43 18.26 -3.38
C GLY A 104 7.18 18.97 -2.05
N GLU A 105 5.94 19.32 -1.72
CA GLU A 105 5.58 20.01 -0.48
C GLU A 105 4.78 19.10 0.47
N PRO A 106 5.07 19.12 1.79
CA PRO A 106 4.27 18.38 2.77
C PRO A 106 2.93 19.11 3.02
N LYS A 107 1.82 18.39 2.81
CA LYS A 107 0.46 18.91 3.00
C LYS A 107 -0.38 17.99 3.88
N LEU A 108 -1.15 18.57 4.78
CA LEU A 108 -2.17 17.86 5.55
C LEU A 108 -3.44 17.77 4.70
N LEU A 109 -3.73 16.54 4.26
CA LEU A 109 -4.85 16.28 3.36
C LEU A 109 -5.94 15.45 4.07
N ASN A 110 -7.18 15.57 3.64
CA ASN A 110 -8.22 14.62 3.99
C ASN A 110 -8.19 13.41 3.03
N LEU A 111 -8.93 12.36 3.32
CA LEU A 111 -8.93 11.13 2.52
C LEU A 111 -9.30 11.40 1.06
N ARG A 112 -10.32 12.22 0.82
CA ARG A 112 -10.75 12.58 -0.55
C ARG A 112 -9.63 13.27 -1.32
N GLN A 113 -8.98 14.25 -0.72
CA GLN A 113 -7.86 14.97 -1.34
C GLN A 113 -6.68 14.05 -1.66
N ILE A 114 -6.36 13.09 -0.77
CA ILE A 114 -5.29 12.09 -1.04
C ILE A 114 -5.65 11.24 -2.27
N LEU A 115 -6.90 10.81 -2.39
CA LEU A 115 -7.35 10.03 -3.54
C LEU A 115 -7.33 10.86 -4.84
N GLU A 116 -7.76 12.11 -4.79
CA GLU A 116 -7.73 13.03 -5.94
C GLU A 116 -6.29 13.27 -6.41
N GLU A 117 -5.36 13.57 -5.51
CA GLU A 117 -3.93 13.76 -5.84
C GLU A 117 -3.28 12.46 -6.35
N TYR A 118 -3.65 11.30 -5.81
CA TYR A 118 -3.17 10.02 -6.31
C TYR A 118 -3.63 9.75 -7.75
N ILE A 119 -4.89 10.00 -8.05
CA ILE A 119 -5.44 9.85 -9.41
C ILE A 119 -4.71 10.78 -10.38
N GLN A 120 -4.54 12.04 -10.00
CA GLN A 120 -3.81 13.02 -10.82
C GLN A 120 -2.37 12.56 -11.09
N PHE A 121 -1.68 12.09 -10.07
CA PHE A 121 -0.33 11.55 -10.22
C PHE A 121 -0.29 10.33 -11.17
N GLN A 122 -1.25 9.42 -11.08
CA GLN A 122 -1.34 8.28 -11.99
C GLN A 122 -1.55 8.71 -13.44
N MET A 123 -2.41 9.69 -13.67
CA MET A 123 -2.62 10.26 -15.01
C MET A 123 -1.34 10.87 -15.58
N GLU A 124 -0.59 11.63 -14.77
CA GLU A 124 0.69 12.20 -15.18
C GLU A 124 1.74 11.15 -15.52
N VAL A 125 1.83 10.07 -14.72
CA VAL A 125 2.77 8.97 -14.96
C VAL A 125 2.43 8.24 -16.25
N ILE A 126 1.16 7.92 -16.48
CA ILE A 126 0.70 7.25 -17.71
C ILE A 126 0.98 8.13 -18.93
N THR A 127 0.67 9.42 -18.84
CA THR A 127 0.91 10.37 -19.94
C THR A 127 2.40 10.45 -20.29
N ARG A 128 3.28 10.62 -19.30
CA ARG A 128 4.72 10.66 -19.53
C ARG A 128 5.27 9.38 -20.12
N ARG A 129 4.81 8.22 -19.64
CA ARG A 129 5.19 6.92 -20.19
C ARG A 129 4.77 6.78 -21.64
N THR A 130 3.50 7.12 -21.96
CA THR A 130 2.98 7.04 -23.33
C THR A 130 3.72 8.00 -24.28
N GLN A 131 4.05 9.20 -23.81
CA GLN A 131 4.87 10.15 -24.58
C GLN A 131 6.26 9.61 -24.88
N PHE A 132 6.90 8.96 -23.90
CA PHE A 132 8.20 8.33 -24.08
C PHE A 132 8.12 7.19 -25.11
N ASP A 133 7.13 6.31 -24.98
CA ASP A 133 6.92 5.19 -25.89
C ASP A 133 6.60 5.68 -27.32
N LEU A 134 5.79 6.73 -27.45
CA LEU A 134 5.48 7.38 -28.73
C LEU A 134 6.75 7.92 -29.38
N LYS A 135 7.56 8.68 -28.63
CA LYS A 135 8.82 9.22 -29.15
C LYS A 135 9.72 8.11 -29.66
N LYS A 136 9.89 7.02 -28.89
CA LYS A 136 10.70 5.88 -29.27
C LYS A 136 10.19 5.17 -30.53
N ALA A 137 8.86 5.05 -30.66
CA ALA A 137 8.24 4.49 -31.85
C ALA A 137 8.42 5.40 -33.09
N GLN A 138 8.30 6.72 -32.92
CA GLN A 138 8.53 7.69 -33.98
C GLN A 138 9.98 7.67 -34.46
N GLU A 139 10.96 7.60 -33.55
CA GLU A 139 12.39 7.46 -33.90
C GLU A 139 12.64 6.17 -34.70
N ARG A 140 11.99 5.08 -34.32
CA ARG A 140 12.09 3.82 -35.06
C ARG A 140 11.42 3.87 -36.43
N ALA A 141 10.24 4.48 -36.52
CA ALA A 141 9.53 4.67 -37.80
C ALA A 141 10.37 5.51 -38.77
N HIS A 142 10.93 6.63 -38.31
CA HIS A 142 11.79 7.50 -39.13
C HIS A 142 13.00 6.75 -39.66
N LEU A 143 13.65 5.91 -38.87
CA LEU A 143 14.76 5.07 -39.32
C LEU A 143 14.34 4.07 -40.38
N LEU A 144 13.18 3.43 -40.22
CA LEU A 144 12.64 2.50 -41.21
C LEU A 144 12.25 3.19 -42.51
N GLU A 145 11.64 4.38 -42.47
CA GLU A 145 11.36 5.21 -43.62
C GLU A 145 12.62 5.55 -44.40
N GLY A 146 13.69 5.95 -43.68
CA GLY A 146 14.99 6.20 -44.29
C GLY A 146 15.58 4.96 -45.00
N LEU A 147 15.44 3.78 -44.41
CA LEU A 147 15.87 2.51 -45.02
C LEU A 147 15.07 2.16 -46.28
N LEU A 148 13.75 2.43 -46.28
CA LEU A 148 12.92 2.24 -47.50
C LEU A 148 13.36 3.14 -48.62
N VAL A 149 13.58 4.43 -48.35
CA VAL A 149 14.12 5.36 -49.37
C VAL A 149 15.46 4.89 -49.92
N ALA A 150 16.35 4.37 -49.08
CA ALA A 150 17.64 3.84 -49.47
C ALA A 150 17.48 2.57 -50.32
N GLN A 151 16.52 1.69 -50.00
CA GLN A 151 16.23 0.48 -50.76
C GLN A 151 15.66 0.79 -52.15
N ASP A 152 14.75 1.77 -52.27
CA ASP A 152 14.15 2.17 -53.54
C ASP A 152 15.18 2.83 -54.48
N ASN A 153 16.27 3.40 -53.93
CA ASN A 153 17.30 4.09 -54.70
C ASN A 153 18.69 3.44 -54.51
N ILE A 154 18.76 2.12 -54.36
CA ILE A 154 19.97 1.39 -53.96
C ILE A 154 21.16 1.64 -54.87
N ASP A 155 20.98 1.71 -56.17
CA ASP A 155 22.05 1.96 -57.15
C ASP A 155 22.67 3.36 -57.01
N GLU A 156 21.83 4.36 -56.75
CA GLU A 156 22.27 5.75 -56.54
C GLU A 156 23.02 5.87 -55.19
N VAL A 157 22.50 5.23 -54.16
CA VAL A 157 23.14 5.15 -52.82
C VAL A 157 24.54 4.53 -52.93
N ILE A 158 24.67 3.41 -53.67
CA ILE A 158 25.98 2.74 -53.89
C ILE A 158 26.93 3.65 -54.66
N LYS A 159 26.47 4.37 -55.70
CA LYS A 159 27.29 5.33 -56.43
C LYS A 159 27.80 6.45 -55.53
N ILE A 160 26.94 7.04 -54.71
CA ILE A 160 27.33 8.13 -53.78
C ILE A 160 28.36 7.64 -52.78
N ILE A 161 28.15 6.45 -52.21
CA ILE A 161 29.10 5.90 -51.21
C ILE A 161 30.47 5.62 -51.86
N ARG A 162 30.49 5.05 -53.06
CA ARG A 162 31.74 4.74 -53.78
C ARG A 162 32.50 5.96 -54.29
N SER A 163 31.78 7.05 -54.62
CA SER A 163 32.38 8.30 -55.13
C SER A 163 32.80 9.26 -54.02
N SER A 164 32.34 9.04 -52.78
CA SER A 164 32.63 9.89 -51.64
C SER A 164 33.82 9.36 -50.85
N TYR A 165 34.83 10.14 -50.61
CA TYR A 165 36.05 9.75 -49.85
C TYR A 165 35.85 9.84 -48.35
N ASP A 166 35.25 10.96 -47.83
CA ASP A 166 34.97 11.20 -46.42
C ASP A 166 33.54 11.70 -46.12
N ASN A 167 32.85 12.24 -47.11
CA ASN A 167 31.57 12.95 -46.93
C ASN A 167 30.35 12.15 -47.42
N ALA A 168 30.42 10.79 -47.45
CA ALA A 168 29.36 9.95 -47.95
C ALA A 168 28.02 10.18 -47.20
N LYS A 169 28.09 10.37 -45.89
CA LYS A 169 26.94 10.63 -45.01
C LYS A 169 26.26 11.97 -45.37
N GLU A 170 27.01 13.03 -45.52
CA GLU A 170 26.50 14.37 -45.84
C GLU A 170 25.88 14.40 -47.24
N ASN A 171 26.52 13.74 -48.20
CA ASN A 171 26.03 13.61 -49.57
C ASN A 171 24.72 12.83 -49.64
N LEU A 172 24.55 11.73 -48.86
CA LEU A 172 23.33 11.00 -48.77
C LEU A 172 22.22 11.80 -48.10
N MET A 173 22.58 12.50 -47.00
CA MET A 173 21.63 13.38 -46.31
C MET A 173 21.09 14.50 -47.21
N SER A 174 21.97 15.18 -47.97
CA SER A 174 21.58 16.27 -48.89
C SER A 174 20.76 15.77 -50.05
N ARG A 175 21.07 14.58 -50.59
CA ARG A 175 20.40 14.04 -51.77
C ARG A 175 19.01 13.46 -51.49
N PHE A 176 18.86 12.75 -50.36
CA PHE A 176 17.62 12.07 -49.98
C PHE A 176 16.84 12.74 -48.84
N CYS A 177 17.26 13.93 -48.42
CA CYS A 177 16.68 14.66 -47.26
C CYS A 177 16.54 13.81 -45.98
N LEU A 178 17.42 12.84 -45.79
CA LEU A 178 17.42 11.96 -44.63
C LEU A 178 18.08 12.66 -43.47
N LEU A 179 17.29 12.96 -42.42
CA LEU A 179 17.83 13.46 -41.17
C LEU A 179 18.48 12.30 -40.42
N TYR A 180 19.79 12.37 -40.23
CA TYR A 180 20.52 11.41 -39.44
C TYR A 180 20.33 11.70 -37.94
N THR A 181 19.43 10.97 -37.32
CA THR A 181 19.41 10.85 -35.86
C THR A 181 19.97 9.49 -35.50
N SER A 182 21.30 9.39 -35.42
CA SER A 182 21.92 8.30 -34.66
C SER A 182 21.85 8.69 -33.19
N PRO A 183 21.22 7.91 -32.31
CA PRO A 183 21.46 8.07 -30.88
C PRO A 183 22.91 7.68 -30.62
N SER A 184 23.69 8.61 -30.11
CA SER A 184 24.98 8.37 -29.50
C SER A 184 24.83 7.60 -28.20
#